data_59d7306060cb24e7ab39c2db543ae48d
#
_entry.id   59d7306060cb24e7ab39c2db543ae48d
#
_cell.length_a   1.000
_cell.length_b   1.000
_cell.length_c   1.000
_cell.angle_alpha   90.00
_cell.angle_beta   90.00
_cell.angle_gamma   90.00
#
_symmetry.space_group_name_H-M   'P 1'
#
loop_
_entity.id
_entity.type
_entity.pdbx_description
1 polymer ?
#
loop_
_entity_poly.entity_id
_entity_poly.type
_entity_poly.pdbx_seq_one_letter_code
_entity_poly.pdbx_strand_id
1 'polypeptide(L)'
;MNRPWLLWIPLAVVAFIGGLAIYGLAVPKDDQVHSAMMGKKLPEFALPAATAGVPALSNTDMTDGKPRLLNIFASWCLPCKAEAPYLEALKAAGVEIDAIAIRDKPEDVAAFLAEFGNPFRRIGSDSEMAVQLKLGSSGVPETYVIGGDGTILFQHIGDIRAEHVPMLIEKVNAAK
;
A
#
# COMPACT_ATOMS: atom_id res chain seq x y z
N MET A 1 53.42 31.10 -24.39
CA MET A 1 52.92 29.74 -24.69
C MET A 1 51.41 29.74 -24.50
N ASN A 2 50.66 29.88 -25.59
CA ASN A 2 49.18 29.86 -25.53
C ASN A 2 48.72 28.38 -25.42
N ARG A 3 48.04 28.07 -24.35
CA ARG A 3 47.47 26.74 -24.11
C ARG A 3 46.00 26.73 -24.54
N PRO A 4 45.67 26.56 -25.83
CA PRO A 4 44.31 26.67 -26.34
C PRO A 4 43.38 25.57 -25.78
N TRP A 5 43.95 24.48 -25.26
CA TRP A 5 43.16 23.40 -24.63
C TRP A 5 42.48 23.80 -23.33
N LEU A 6 42.99 24.83 -22.62
CA LEU A 6 42.31 25.35 -21.42
C LEU A 6 40.92 25.95 -21.72
N LEU A 7 40.70 26.42 -22.96
CA LEU A 7 39.41 26.97 -23.37
C LEU A 7 38.33 25.88 -23.52
N TRP A 8 38.71 24.59 -23.63
CA TRP A 8 37.80 23.47 -23.75
C TRP A 8 37.36 22.93 -22.38
N ILE A 9 38.06 23.30 -21.29
CA ILE A 9 37.73 22.82 -19.93
C ILE A 9 36.30 23.20 -19.52
N PRO A 10 35.85 24.47 -19.69
CA PRO A 10 34.48 24.82 -19.33
C PRO A 10 33.42 24.01 -20.11
N LEU A 11 33.66 23.79 -21.40
CA LEU A 11 32.75 23.01 -22.25
C LEU A 11 32.72 21.55 -21.82
N ALA A 12 33.85 20.95 -21.48
CA ALA A 12 33.92 19.57 -20.98
C ALA A 12 33.21 19.43 -19.62
N VAL A 13 33.33 20.42 -18.73
CA VAL A 13 32.63 20.42 -17.44
C VAL A 13 31.10 20.50 -17.63
N VAL A 14 30.63 21.37 -18.53
CA VAL A 14 29.21 21.49 -18.84
C VAL A 14 28.68 20.19 -19.45
N ALA A 15 29.40 19.59 -20.40
CA ALA A 15 29.03 18.33 -21.03
C ALA A 15 29.02 17.19 -20.00
N PHE A 16 29.95 17.14 -19.06
CA PHE A 16 30.00 16.14 -18.00
C PHE A 16 28.82 16.28 -17.03
N ILE A 17 28.50 17.49 -16.57
CA ILE A 17 27.38 17.77 -15.69
C ILE A 17 26.07 17.44 -16.41
N GLY A 18 25.92 17.84 -17.68
CA GLY A 18 24.75 17.50 -18.49
C GLY A 18 24.59 15.99 -18.67
N GLY A 19 25.66 15.28 -18.93
CA GLY A 19 25.67 13.82 -19.03
C GLY A 19 25.25 13.13 -17.72
N LEU A 20 25.75 13.61 -16.57
CA LEU A 20 25.33 13.12 -15.26
C LEU A 20 23.86 13.40 -14.97
N ALA A 21 23.36 14.58 -15.34
CA ALA A 21 21.95 14.93 -15.17
C ALA A 21 21.04 14.04 -16.04
N ILE A 22 21.38 13.83 -17.30
CA ILE A 22 20.65 12.94 -18.21
C ILE A 22 20.69 11.49 -17.68
N TYR A 23 21.85 11.02 -17.25
CA TYR A 23 21.99 9.69 -16.67
C TYR A 23 21.12 9.53 -15.41
N GLY A 24 21.12 10.52 -14.49
CA GLY A 24 20.29 10.51 -13.30
C GLY A 24 18.79 10.53 -13.58
N LEU A 25 18.35 11.15 -14.68
CA LEU A 25 16.96 11.16 -15.13
C LEU A 25 16.55 9.88 -15.88
N ALA A 26 17.51 9.22 -16.55
CA ALA A 26 17.27 8.01 -17.33
C ALA A 26 17.27 6.73 -16.49
N VAL A 27 17.89 6.74 -15.31
CA VAL A 27 17.89 5.59 -14.39
C VAL A 27 16.57 5.56 -13.65
N PRO A 28 15.71 4.52 -13.83
CA PRO A 28 14.49 4.37 -13.05
C PRO A 28 14.88 4.26 -11.57
N LYS A 29 14.43 5.20 -10.77
CA LYS A 29 14.53 5.09 -9.32
C LYS A 29 13.30 4.37 -8.83
N ASP A 30 13.50 3.37 -7.97
CA ASP A 30 12.41 2.87 -7.14
C ASP A 30 12.17 3.92 -6.04
N ASP A 31 11.31 4.90 -6.36
CA ASP A 31 10.97 5.99 -5.45
C ASP A 31 9.90 5.56 -4.42
N GLN A 32 9.49 4.28 -4.42
CA GLN A 32 8.51 3.77 -3.46
C GLN A 32 9.19 3.54 -2.10
N VAL A 33 8.75 4.33 -1.12
CA VAL A 33 9.20 4.18 0.27
C VAL A 33 8.50 2.99 0.88
N HIS A 34 9.13 1.82 0.82
CA HIS A 34 8.61 0.63 1.47
C HIS A 34 8.63 0.76 2.99
N SER A 35 7.62 0.19 3.62
CA SER A 35 7.52 0.17 5.07
C SER A 35 8.74 -0.50 5.72
N ALA A 36 9.30 0.15 6.75
CA ALA A 36 10.33 -0.44 7.61
C ALA A 36 9.80 -1.65 8.42
N MET A 37 8.50 -1.94 8.33
CA MET A 37 7.86 -3.08 8.97
C MET A 37 7.87 -4.35 8.12
N MET A 38 8.38 -4.30 6.88
CA MET A 38 8.53 -5.49 6.04
C MET A 38 9.36 -6.57 6.76
N GLY A 39 8.83 -7.81 6.78
CA GLY A 39 9.44 -8.94 7.49
C GLY A 39 9.22 -8.95 9.00
N LYS A 40 8.54 -7.94 9.57
CA LYS A 40 8.21 -7.88 11.00
C LYS A 40 6.75 -8.25 11.25
N LYS A 41 6.43 -8.51 12.51
CA LYS A 41 5.05 -8.70 12.97
C LYS A 41 4.27 -7.40 12.90
N LEU A 42 2.97 -7.52 12.63
CA LEU A 42 2.03 -6.41 12.80
C LEU A 42 2.23 -5.76 14.18
N PRO A 43 2.21 -4.42 14.26
CA PRO A 43 2.17 -3.75 15.55
C PRO A 43 0.88 -4.11 16.30
N GLU A 44 0.91 -4.01 17.62
CA GLU A 44 -0.30 -4.17 18.41
C GLU A 44 -1.28 -3.03 18.14
N PHE A 45 -2.52 -3.39 17.82
CA PHE A 45 -3.64 -2.47 17.69
C PHE A 45 -4.98 -3.16 17.91
N ALA A 46 -5.97 -2.37 18.32
CA ALA A 46 -7.37 -2.74 18.35
C ALA A 46 -8.17 -1.51 17.90
N LEU A 47 -8.79 -1.59 16.75
CA LEU A 47 -9.55 -0.52 16.14
C LEU A 47 -11.05 -0.83 16.24
N PRO A 48 -11.89 0.14 16.61
CA PRO A 48 -13.34 -0.02 16.57
C PRO A 48 -13.80 -0.28 15.13
N ALA A 49 -15.01 -0.81 14.98
CA ALA A 49 -15.63 -1.00 13.67
C ALA A 49 -15.76 0.35 12.94
N ALA A 50 -15.39 0.39 11.67
CA ALA A 50 -15.42 1.62 10.89
C ALA A 50 -16.85 2.08 10.55
N THR A 51 -17.79 1.14 10.47
CA THR A 51 -19.24 1.43 10.29
C THR A 51 -20.09 0.31 10.84
N ALA A 52 -21.40 0.53 10.93
CA ALA A 52 -22.34 -0.51 11.35
C ALA A 52 -22.36 -1.68 10.35
N GLY A 53 -22.55 -2.90 10.88
CA GLY A 53 -22.66 -4.11 10.06
C GLY A 53 -21.31 -4.73 9.64
N VAL A 54 -20.17 -4.12 9.97
CA VAL A 54 -18.84 -4.73 9.80
C VAL A 54 -18.18 -4.93 11.15
N PRO A 55 -17.41 -6.04 11.36
CA PRO A 55 -16.70 -6.26 12.61
C PRO A 55 -15.51 -5.31 12.78
N ALA A 56 -15.17 -4.99 14.04
CA ALA A 56 -13.93 -4.33 14.44
C ALA A 56 -12.69 -5.14 14.02
N LEU A 57 -11.53 -4.50 13.99
CA LEU A 57 -10.27 -5.13 13.57
C LEU A 57 -9.18 -4.94 14.61
N SER A 58 -8.49 -6.04 14.93
CA SER A 58 -7.28 -6.05 15.75
C SER A 58 -6.16 -6.85 15.06
N ASN A 59 -4.92 -6.65 15.50
CA ASN A 59 -3.81 -7.46 15.00
C ASN A 59 -3.98 -8.95 15.29
N THR A 60 -4.66 -9.34 16.38
CA THR A 60 -4.92 -10.74 16.74
C THR A 60 -5.90 -11.43 15.80
N ASP A 61 -6.77 -10.68 15.11
CA ASP A 61 -7.67 -11.24 14.08
C ASP A 61 -6.92 -11.74 12.83
N MET A 62 -5.65 -11.37 12.70
CA MET A 62 -4.78 -11.71 11.57
C MET A 62 -3.67 -12.71 11.95
N THR A 63 -3.81 -13.43 13.08
CA THR A 63 -2.86 -14.42 13.57
C THR A 63 -3.48 -15.82 13.74
N ASP A 64 -4.52 -16.12 12.96
CA ASP A 64 -5.29 -17.38 13.02
C ASP A 64 -4.73 -18.49 12.12
N GLY A 65 -3.51 -18.33 11.61
CA GLY A 65 -2.84 -19.30 10.73
C GLY A 65 -3.17 -19.12 9.24
N LYS A 66 -4.01 -18.15 8.87
CA LYS A 66 -4.40 -17.92 7.47
C LYS A 66 -3.78 -16.62 6.94
N PRO A 67 -3.04 -16.68 5.82
CA PRO A 67 -2.57 -15.47 5.17
C PRO A 67 -3.72 -14.70 4.52
N ARG A 68 -3.59 -13.37 4.47
CA ARG A 68 -4.62 -12.47 3.96
C ARG A 68 -4.04 -11.14 3.50
N LEU A 69 -4.90 -10.32 2.94
CA LEU A 69 -4.58 -8.93 2.64
C LEU A 69 -5.06 -8.02 3.77
N LEU A 70 -4.28 -6.97 4.04
CA LEU A 70 -4.67 -5.82 4.84
C LEU A 70 -4.60 -4.59 3.94
N ASN A 71 -5.77 -4.03 3.60
CA ASN A 71 -5.89 -2.85 2.77
C ASN A 71 -6.09 -1.60 3.64
N ILE A 72 -5.35 -0.53 3.37
CA ILE A 72 -5.53 0.78 4.01
C ILE A 72 -6.20 1.70 2.98
N PHE A 73 -7.38 2.21 3.32
CA PHE A 73 -8.18 3.02 2.42
C PHE A 73 -8.88 4.19 3.11
N ALA A 74 -9.53 5.03 2.31
CA ALA A 74 -10.46 6.04 2.79
C ALA A 74 -11.59 6.25 1.77
N SER A 75 -12.78 6.62 2.22
CA SER A 75 -13.95 6.88 1.35
C SER A 75 -13.74 8.08 0.42
N TRP A 76 -12.97 9.08 0.86
CA TRP A 76 -12.63 10.28 0.09
C TRP A 76 -11.48 10.08 -0.91
N CYS A 77 -10.83 8.91 -0.89
CA CYS A 77 -9.66 8.58 -1.72
C CYS A 77 -10.11 8.12 -3.11
N LEU A 78 -9.83 8.89 -4.15
CA LEU A 78 -10.24 8.56 -5.52
C LEU A 78 -9.56 7.28 -6.07
N PRO A 79 -8.25 7.04 -5.87
CA PRO A 79 -7.63 5.78 -6.25
C PRO A 79 -8.23 4.56 -5.53
N CYS A 80 -8.68 4.71 -4.27
CA CYS A 80 -9.33 3.62 -3.52
C CYS A 80 -10.68 3.22 -4.16
N LYS A 81 -11.41 4.18 -4.72
CA LYS A 81 -12.63 3.90 -5.50
C LYS A 81 -12.30 3.14 -6.79
N ALA A 82 -11.19 3.49 -7.43
CA ALA A 82 -10.75 2.84 -8.67
C ALA A 82 -10.29 1.38 -8.45
N GLU A 83 -9.73 1.05 -7.28
CA GLU A 83 -9.28 -0.32 -6.97
C GLU A 83 -10.40 -1.25 -6.50
N ALA A 84 -11.56 -0.73 -6.08
CA ALA A 84 -12.64 -1.53 -5.50
C ALA A 84 -13.07 -2.74 -6.34
N PRO A 85 -13.22 -2.67 -7.68
CA PRO A 85 -13.55 -3.85 -8.50
C PRO A 85 -12.48 -4.95 -8.44
N TYR A 86 -11.22 -4.60 -8.24
CA TYR A 86 -10.13 -5.56 -8.17
C TYR A 86 -10.01 -6.19 -6.78
N LEU A 87 -10.38 -5.47 -5.72
CA LEU A 87 -10.55 -6.04 -4.38
C LEU A 87 -11.70 -7.07 -4.37
N GLU A 88 -12.83 -6.80 -5.05
CA GLU A 88 -13.90 -7.77 -5.22
C GLU A 88 -13.44 -8.99 -6.04
N ALA A 89 -12.63 -8.80 -7.07
CA ALA A 89 -12.04 -9.91 -7.83
C ALA A 89 -11.11 -10.79 -6.98
N LEU A 90 -10.30 -10.19 -6.10
CA LEU A 90 -9.46 -10.90 -5.14
C LEU A 90 -10.30 -11.71 -4.15
N LYS A 91 -11.37 -11.12 -3.60
CA LYS A 91 -12.33 -11.82 -2.73
C LYS A 91 -12.99 -12.99 -3.47
N ALA A 92 -13.43 -12.78 -4.71
CA ALA A 92 -14.04 -13.85 -5.54
C ALA A 92 -13.05 -14.99 -5.84
N ALA A 93 -11.73 -14.70 -5.87
CA ALA A 93 -10.66 -15.69 -5.97
C ALA A 93 -10.35 -16.41 -4.63
N GLY A 94 -11.10 -16.11 -3.55
CA GLY A 94 -10.95 -16.75 -2.23
C GLY A 94 -9.88 -16.11 -1.34
N VAL A 95 -9.41 -14.90 -1.66
CA VAL A 95 -8.49 -14.15 -0.80
C VAL A 95 -9.28 -13.46 0.31
N GLU A 96 -8.92 -13.71 1.57
CA GLU A 96 -9.46 -12.96 2.71
C GLU A 96 -8.84 -11.56 2.75
N ILE A 97 -9.67 -10.53 2.94
CA ILE A 97 -9.25 -9.14 2.96
C ILE A 97 -9.80 -8.47 4.22
N ASP A 98 -8.94 -7.96 5.07
CA ASP A 98 -9.27 -7.05 6.15
C ASP A 98 -8.87 -5.62 5.75
N ALA A 99 -9.48 -4.58 6.36
CA ALA A 99 -9.19 -3.21 5.98
C ALA A 99 -9.09 -2.27 7.19
N ILE A 100 -8.35 -1.18 6.99
CA ILE A 100 -8.28 -0.04 7.89
C ILE A 100 -8.77 1.19 7.15
N ALA A 101 -9.87 1.79 7.64
CA ALA A 101 -10.36 3.07 7.15
C ALA A 101 -9.69 4.20 7.94
N ILE A 102 -9.03 5.13 7.25
CA ILE A 102 -8.31 6.23 7.88
C ILE A 102 -9.05 7.57 7.71
N ARG A 103 -9.06 8.40 8.75
CA ARG A 103 -9.65 9.74 8.74
C ARG A 103 -11.04 9.78 8.09
N ASP A 104 -11.84 8.81 8.43
CA ASP A 104 -13.17 8.61 7.82
C ASP A 104 -14.27 8.64 8.87
N LYS A 105 -15.48 8.95 8.44
CA LYS A 105 -16.67 8.88 9.27
C LYS A 105 -17.43 7.59 8.98
N PRO A 106 -18.13 7.02 9.97
CA PRO A 106 -18.87 5.78 9.78
C PRO A 106 -19.89 5.84 8.63
N GLU A 107 -20.57 6.99 8.46
CA GLU A 107 -21.53 7.22 7.37
C GLU A 107 -20.90 7.28 5.99
N ASP A 108 -19.69 7.85 5.88
CA ASP A 108 -18.95 7.96 4.61
C ASP A 108 -18.40 6.59 4.20
N VAL A 109 -17.89 5.80 5.17
CA VAL A 109 -17.49 4.40 4.94
C VAL A 109 -18.70 3.56 4.49
N ALA A 110 -19.86 3.72 5.14
CA ALA A 110 -21.07 2.99 4.74
C ALA A 110 -21.50 3.33 3.31
N ALA A 111 -21.46 4.62 2.94
CA ALA A 111 -21.79 5.07 1.59
C ALA A 111 -20.79 4.50 0.55
N PHE A 112 -19.50 4.51 0.87
CA PHE A 112 -18.46 3.90 0.02
C PHE A 112 -18.73 2.43 -0.24
N LEU A 113 -19.01 1.64 0.82
CA LEU A 113 -19.28 0.20 0.69
C LEU A 113 -20.58 -0.08 -0.07
N ALA A 114 -21.59 0.77 0.06
CA ALA A 114 -22.85 0.64 -0.68
C ALA A 114 -22.67 0.93 -2.18
N GLU A 115 -21.79 1.86 -2.54
CA GLU A 115 -21.55 2.27 -3.93
C GLU A 115 -20.58 1.34 -4.66
N PHE A 116 -19.46 0.95 -4.00
CA PHE A 116 -18.34 0.25 -4.63
C PHE A 116 -18.24 -1.25 -4.26
N GLY A 117 -19.10 -1.75 -3.38
CA GLY A 117 -19.06 -3.11 -2.87
C GLY A 117 -18.29 -3.24 -1.54
N ASN A 118 -18.44 -4.40 -0.90
CA ASN A 118 -17.73 -4.71 0.36
C ASN A 118 -16.89 -5.99 0.23
N PRO A 119 -15.65 -5.90 -0.22
CA PRO A 119 -14.74 -7.04 -0.27
C PRO A 119 -14.22 -7.45 1.11
N PHE A 120 -14.36 -6.62 2.12
CA PHE A 120 -13.69 -6.73 3.39
C PHE A 120 -14.45 -7.63 4.37
N ARG A 121 -13.70 -8.44 5.10
CA ARG A 121 -14.19 -9.27 6.19
C ARG A 121 -14.37 -8.45 7.48
N ARG A 122 -13.44 -7.56 7.76
CA ARG A 122 -13.40 -6.65 8.90
C ARG A 122 -12.90 -5.29 8.45
N ILE A 123 -13.37 -4.23 9.09
CA ILE A 123 -12.90 -2.87 8.83
C ILE A 123 -12.69 -2.14 10.16
N GLY A 124 -11.44 -1.83 10.48
CA GLY A 124 -11.08 -1.01 11.63
C GLY A 124 -11.08 0.48 11.29
N SER A 125 -11.55 1.32 12.21
CA SER A 125 -11.49 2.78 12.08
C SER A 125 -10.22 3.32 12.73
N ASP A 126 -9.30 3.88 11.94
CA ASP A 126 -8.08 4.57 12.38
C ASP A 126 -8.19 6.08 12.10
N SER A 127 -9.10 6.73 12.83
CA SER A 127 -9.41 8.16 12.65
C SER A 127 -8.20 9.09 12.85
N GLU A 128 -7.24 8.67 13.67
CA GLU A 128 -6.03 9.42 14.00
C GLU A 128 -4.79 8.97 13.19
N MET A 129 -4.94 7.98 12.33
CA MET A 129 -3.85 7.36 11.54
C MET A 129 -2.73 6.75 12.42
N ALA A 130 -3.02 6.42 13.67
CA ALA A 130 -2.01 5.90 14.59
C ALA A 130 -1.50 4.52 14.16
N VAL A 131 -2.38 3.65 13.66
CA VAL A 131 -2.01 2.32 13.16
C VAL A 131 -1.35 2.43 11.79
N GLN A 132 -1.86 3.28 10.90
CA GLN A 132 -1.23 3.57 9.61
C GLN A 132 0.24 3.98 9.78
N LEU A 133 0.52 4.91 10.68
CA LEU A 133 1.88 5.37 10.96
C LEU A 133 2.77 4.27 11.55
N LYS A 134 2.24 3.44 12.45
CA LYS A 134 2.96 2.28 13.00
C LYS A 134 3.31 1.23 11.93
N LEU A 135 2.45 1.06 10.93
CA LEU A 135 2.70 0.20 9.78
C LEU A 135 3.74 0.80 8.82
N GLY A 136 4.10 2.06 8.98
CA GLY A 136 4.99 2.77 8.06
C GLY A 136 4.37 2.98 6.67
N SER A 137 3.03 3.09 6.62
CA SER A 137 2.29 3.38 5.40
C SER A 137 2.53 4.83 4.97
N SER A 138 2.76 5.04 3.69
CA SER A 138 3.01 6.35 3.09
C SER A 138 1.74 7.09 2.68
N GLY A 139 0.62 6.38 2.57
CA GLY A 139 -0.65 6.99 2.15
C GLY A 139 -1.76 5.96 1.89
N VAL A 140 -2.73 6.34 1.08
CA VAL A 140 -3.84 5.48 0.63
C VAL A 140 -4.00 5.57 -0.89
N PRO A 141 -4.32 4.46 -1.55
CA PRO A 141 -4.44 3.11 -0.97
C PRO A 141 -3.08 2.42 -0.80
N GLU A 142 -2.98 1.55 0.16
CA GLU A 142 -1.88 0.60 0.32
C GLU A 142 -2.40 -0.77 0.74
N THR A 143 -1.77 -1.83 0.24
CA THR A 143 -2.18 -3.20 0.54
C THR A 143 -1.00 -4.04 0.98
N TYR A 144 -1.14 -4.69 2.12
CA TYR A 144 -0.13 -5.59 2.68
C TYR A 144 -0.58 -7.05 2.55
N VAL A 145 0.36 -7.95 2.25
CA VAL A 145 0.18 -9.39 2.45
C VAL A 145 0.66 -9.73 3.85
N ILE A 146 -0.24 -10.25 4.65
CA ILE A 146 0.01 -10.66 6.03
C ILE A 146 0.02 -12.18 6.09
N GLY A 147 1.11 -12.75 6.59
CA GLY A 147 1.21 -14.18 6.86
C GLY A 147 0.27 -14.61 7.99
N GLY A 148 -0.10 -15.89 8.04
CA GLY A 148 -1.01 -16.42 9.06
C GLY A 148 -0.51 -16.26 10.50
N ASP A 149 0.74 -15.94 10.69
CA ASP A 149 1.38 -15.61 11.96
C ASP A 149 1.46 -14.11 12.27
N GLY A 150 0.85 -13.27 11.40
CA GLY A 150 0.85 -11.81 11.53
C GLY A 150 2.10 -11.11 11.00
N THR A 151 2.99 -11.81 10.27
CA THR A 151 4.17 -11.19 9.65
C THR A 151 3.78 -10.43 8.38
N ILE A 152 4.29 -9.21 8.21
CA ILE A 152 4.13 -8.42 6.98
C ILE A 152 5.10 -8.95 5.93
N LEU A 153 4.58 -9.58 4.88
CA LEU A 153 5.38 -10.29 3.87
C LEU A 153 5.58 -9.50 2.58
N PHE A 154 4.63 -8.64 2.25
CA PHE A 154 4.68 -7.84 1.02
C PHE A 154 3.87 -6.56 1.21
N GLN A 155 4.25 -5.50 0.50
CA GLN A 155 3.56 -4.21 0.45
C GLN A 155 3.35 -3.81 -1.00
N HIS A 156 2.12 -3.51 -1.37
CA HIS A 156 1.75 -2.86 -2.61
C HIS A 156 1.34 -1.41 -2.32
N ILE A 157 2.04 -0.46 -2.91
CA ILE A 157 1.80 0.97 -2.73
C ILE A 157 1.02 1.47 -3.94
N GLY A 158 -0.09 2.16 -3.69
CA GLY A 158 -1.00 2.68 -4.72
C GLY A 158 -2.16 1.74 -5.03
N ASP A 159 -2.96 2.12 -6.03
CA ASP A 159 -4.17 1.40 -6.42
C ASP A 159 -3.88 0.03 -7.03
N ILE A 160 -4.64 -0.97 -6.61
CA ILE A 160 -4.63 -2.27 -7.25
C ILE A 160 -5.31 -2.15 -8.62
N ARG A 161 -4.67 -2.73 -9.65
CA ARG A 161 -5.18 -2.80 -11.03
C ARG A 161 -5.25 -4.24 -11.49
N ALA A 162 -5.80 -4.47 -12.68
CA ALA A 162 -5.99 -5.81 -13.24
C ALA A 162 -4.69 -6.65 -13.24
N GLU A 163 -3.57 -6.03 -13.59
CA GLU A 163 -2.26 -6.68 -13.64
C GLU A 163 -1.71 -7.10 -12.27
N HIS A 164 -2.17 -6.45 -11.18
CA HIS A 164 -1.71 -6.76 -9.81
C HIS A 164 -2.46 -7.93 -9.18
N VAL A 165 -3.69 -8.23 -9.65
CA VAL A 165 -4.53 -9.28 -9.05
C VAL A 165 -3.87 -10.67 -9.06
N PRO A 166 -3.31 -11.18 -10.18
CA PRO A 166 -2.65 -12.49 -10.18
C PRO A 166 -1.44 -12.54 -9.24
N MET A 167 -0.64 -11.47 -9.20
CA MET A 167 0.53 -11.36 -8.34
C MET A 167 0.14 -11.39 -6.85
N LEU A 168 -0.91 -10.67 -6.45
CA LEU A 168 -1.37 -10.65 -5.06
C LEU A 168 -1.92 -12.01 -4.63
N ILE A 169 -2.66 -12.72 -5.51
CA ILE A 169 -3.12 -14.10 -5.26
C ILE A 169 -1.92 -15.03 -5.04
N GLU A 170 -0.90 -14.94 -5.89
CA GLU A 170 0.33 -15.72 -5.76
C GLU A 170 1.03 -15.46 -4.43
N LYS A 171 1.20 -14.18 -4.05
CA LYS A 171 1.82 -13.78 -2.78
C LYS A 171 1.07 -14.32 -1.57
N VAL A 172 -0.26 -14.24 -1.55
CA VAL A 172 -1.08 -14.80 -0.46
C VAL A 172 -0.96 -16.33 -0.41
N ASN A 173 -0.95 -17.00 -1.57
CA ASN A 173 -0.80 -18.46 -1.60
C ASN A 173 0.60 -18.93 -1.17
N ALA A 174 1.64 -18.19 -1.48
CA ALA A 174 3.02 -18.47 -1.04
C ALA A 174 3.24 -18.22 0.46
N ALA A 175 2.31 -17.53 1.12
CA ALA A 175 2.35 -17.21 2.55
C ALA A 175 1.64 -18.26 3.44
N LYS A 176 1.14 -19.36 2.84
CA LYS A 176 0.44 -20.45 3.54
C LYS A 176 1.39 -21.39 4.28
#